data_0fe2cfd1b938f01bd9555c4303956d4f
#
_entry.id   0fe2cfd1b938f01bd9555c4303956d4f
#
_cell.length_a   1.000
_cell.length_b   1.000
_cell.length_c   1.000
_cell.angle_alpha   90.00
_cell.angle_beta   90.00
_cell.angle_gamma   90.00
#
_symmetry.space_group_name_H-M   'P 1'
#
loop_
_entity.id
_entity.type
_entity.pdbx_description
1 polymer ?
#
loop_
_entity_poly.entity_id
_entity_poly.type
_entity_poly.pdbx_seq_one_letter_code
_entity_poly.pdbx_strand_id
1 'polypeptide(L)'
;MKWEPHITVATVIEDQGRFLFTEELIDGQPRLNQPAGHLEANESLLDAARRETLEETGWEVELTGVTGIYLYTAPSNGVTYQRVCFSARPLRHLPEHPLDEGIIGPKWMTREELIANEASWRSELVLRCMDDYLSTGSFPLEVIRL
;
A
#
# COMPACT_ATOMS: atom_id res chain seq x y z
N MET A 1 12.46 -27.66 -5.42
CA MET A 1 12.50 -26.25 -4.97
C MET A 1 11.24 -25.91 -4.20
N LYS A 2 11.39 -25.25 -3.06
CA LYS A 2 10.27 -24.92 -2.20
C LYS A 2 9.60 -23.64 -2.69
N TRP A 3 8.28 -23.66 -2.85
CA TRP A 3 7.54 -22.45 -3.20
C TRP A 3 7.25 -21.66 -1.93
N GLU A 4 7.66 -20.40 -1.92
CA GLU A 4 7.55 -19.55 -0.72
C GLU A 4 6.87 -18.23 -1.09
N PRO A 5 5.53 -18.16 -0.99
CA PRO A 5 4.83 -16.90 -1.20
C PRO A 5 5.13 -15.91 -0.07
N HIS A 6 5.09 -14.62 -0.40
CA HIS A 6 5.36 -13.56 0.57
C HIS A 6 4.06 -12.90 1.00
N ILE A 7 3.91 -12.62 2.28
CA ILE A 7 2.76 -11.90 2.81
C ILE A 7 3.13 -10.42 2.90
N THR A 8 2.32 -9.60 2.25
CA THR A 8 2.50 -8.14 2.28
C THR A 8 1.20 -7.47 2.72
N VAL A 9 1.33 -6.24 3.17
CA VAL A 9 0.21 -5.37 3.52
C VAL A 9 0.28 -4.12 2.67
N ALA A 10 -0.88 -3.49 2.47
CA ALA A 10 -0.96 -2.21 1.76
C ALA A 10 -2.15 -1.43 2.30
N THR A 11 -2.15 -0.12 2.06
CA THR A 11 -3.24 0.75 2.50
C THR A 11 -3.69 1.65 1.36
N VAL A 12 -5.01 1.73 1.19
CA VAL A 12 -5.68 2.72 0.34
C VAL A 12 -6.17 3.81 1.27
N ILE A 13 -5.64 5.01 1.12
CA ILE A 13 -5.89 6.14 2.03
C ILE A 13 -6.49 7.26 1.20
N GLU A 14 -7.74 7.58 1.46
CA GLU A 14 -8.45 8.64 0.75
C GLU A 14 -8.70 9.84 1.66
N ASP A 15 -8.52 11.04 1.09
CA ASP A 15 -8.92 12.29 1.72
C ASP A 15 -9.42 13.24 0.63
N GLN A 16 -10.72 13.51 0.65
CA GLN A 16 -11.37 14.46 -0.28
C GLN A 16 -11.07 14.17 -1.76
N GLY A 17 -11.18 12.90 -2.14
CA GLY A 17 -10.99 12.47 -3.52
C GLY A 17 -9.55 12.30 -3.95
N ARG A 18 -8.60 12.53 -3.08
CA ARG A 18 -7.19 12.27 -3.33
C ARG A 18 -6.73 11.07 -2.52
N PHE A 19 -5.79 10.35 -3.07
CA PHE A 19 -5.26 9.12 -2.46
C PHE A 19 -3.79 9.27 -2.20
N LEU A 20 -3.35 8.73 -1.06
CA LEU A 20 -1.95 8.79 -0.66
C LEU A 20 -1.17 7.63 -1.25
N PHE A 21 -0.16 7.96 -2.03
CA PHE A 21 0.78 6.99 -2.58
C PHE A 21 2.16 7.25 -2.02
N THR A 22 3.02 6.24 -2.11
CA THR A 22 4.44 6.42 -1.91
C THR A 22 5.14 6.40 -3.25
N GLU A 23 6.16 7.23 -3.40
CA GLU A 23 7.05 7.21 -4.54
C GLU A 23 8.39 6.69 -4.08
N GLU A 24 8.89 5.64 -4.75
CA GLU A 24 10.14 4.99 -4.35
C GLU A 24 11.02 4.72 -5.57
N LEU A 25 12.32 4.63 -5.33
CA LEU A 25 13.28 4.28 -6.38
C LEU A 25 13.39 2.77 -6.48
N ILE A 26 13.08 2.23 -7.67
CA ILE A 26 13.26 0.82 -8.00
C ILE A 26 14.18 0.77 -9.21
N ASP A 27 15.36 0.20 -9.04
CA ASP A 27 16.38 0.15 -10.11
C ASP A 27 16.65 1.53 -10.72
N GLY A 28 16.70 2.54 -9.86
CA GLY A 28 16.98 3.92 -10.25
C GLY A 28 15.81 4.65 -10.89
N GLN A 29 14.62 4.05 -10.94
CA GLN A 29 13.43 4.68 -11.52
C GLN A 29 12.38 4.95 -10.45
N PRO A 30 11.75 6.14 -10.45
CA PRO A 30 10.65 6.42 -9.53
C PRO A 30 9.45 5.53 -9.87
N ARG A 31 8.86 4.91 -8.83
CA ARG A 31 7.67 4.08 -8.98
C ARG A 31 6.64 4.48 -7.94
N LEU A 32 5.37 4.48 -8.35
CA LEU A 32 4.24 4.76 -7.48
C LEU A 32 3.63 3.46 -6.98
N ASN A 33 3.28 3.43 -5.71
CA ASN A 33 2.59 2.29 -5.09
C ASN A 33 1.72 2.82 -3.96
N GLN A 34 0.73 2.02 -3.53
CA GLN A 34 0.19 2.25 -2.21
C GLN A 34 1.33 2.10 -1.21
N PRO A 35 1.24 2.75 -0.04
CA PRO A 35 2.13 2.37 1.05
C PRO A 35 1.98 0.88 1.30
N ALA A 36 3.07 0.13 1.24
CA ALA A 36 3.03 -1.34 1.26
C ALA A 36 4.37 -1.92 1.67
N GLY A 37 4.35 -3.13 2.22
CA GLY A 37 5.56 -3.83 2.55
C GLY A 37 5.30 -5.19 3.18
N HIS A 38 6.37 -5.87 3.54
CA HIS A 38 6.31 -7.23 4.07
C HIS A 38 5.88 -7.25 5.52
N LEU A 39 5.08 -8.27 5.87
CA LEU A 39 4.79 -8.59 7.26
C LEU A 39 6.08 -9.03 7.95
N GLU A 40 6.30 -8.53 9.15
CA GLU A 40 7.44 -8.94 9.98
C GLU A 40 7.04 -9.99 11.00
N ALA A 41 8.03 -10.73 11.49
CA ALA A 41 7.78 -11.78 12.46
C ALA A 41 7.10 -11.22 13.72
N ASN A 42 6.09 -11.94 14.21
CA ASN A 42 5.35 -11.59 15.44
C ASN A 42 4.57 -10.27 15.36
N GLU A 43 4.30 -9.79 14.18
CA GLU A 43 3.56 -8.56 13.94
C GLU A 43 2.16 -8.90 13.43
N SER A 44 1.14 -8.19 13.89
CA SER A 44 -0.20 -8.35 13.31
C SER A 44 -0.27 -7.66 11.95
N LEU A 45 -1.21 -8.10 11.10
CA LEU A 45 -1.40 -7.48 9.80
C LEU A 45 -1.79 -6.00 9.93
N LEU A 46 -2.59 -5.65 10.95
CA LEU A 46 -2.98 -4.28 11.18
C LEU A 46 -1.80 -3.40 11.57
N ASP A 47 -0.96 -3.90 12.48
CA ASP A 47 0.24 -3.16 12.89
C ASP A 47 1.22 -3.01 11.74
N ALA A 48 1.36 -4.04 10.90
CA ALA A 48 2.22 -3.97 9.73
C ALA A 48 1.74 -2.88 8.77
N ALA A 49 0.43 -2.78 8.54
CA ALA A 49 -0.13 -1.78 7.64
C ALA A 49 0.14 -0.36 8.16
N ARG A 50 -0.03 -0.13 9.46
CA ARG A 50 0.26 1.17 10.06
C ARG A 50 1.74 1.51 10.01
N ARG A 51 2.59 0.52 10.32
CA ARG A 51 4.04 0.69 10.31
C ARG A 51 4.55 1.04 8.92
N GLU A 52 4.16 0.27 7.90
CA GLU A 52 4.61 0.52 6.53
C GLU A 52 4.13 1.89 6.03
N THR A 53 2.90 2.28 6.36
CA THR A 53 2.39 3.59 5.95
C THR A 53 3.23 4.71 6.57
N LEU A 54 3.55 4.60 7.85
CA LEU A 54 4.36 5.61 8.53
C LEU A 54 5.77 5.65 7.97
N GLU A 55 6.40 4.50 7.75
CA GLU A 55 7.78 4.40 7.25
C GLU A 55 7.92 4.93 5.81
N GLU A 56 6.86 4.86 5.02
CA GLU A 56 6.92 5.26 3.61
C GLU A 56 6.33 6.63 3.33
N THR A 57 5.50 7.16 4.23
CA THR A 57 4.80 8.42 3.95
C THR A 57 4.91 9.46 5.06
N GLY A 58 5.30 9.06 6.26
CA GLY A 58 5.27 9.95 7.41
C GLY A 58 3.87 10.23 7.95
N TRP A 59 2.86 9.46 7.52
CA TRP A 59 1.49 9.62 7.97
C TRP A 59 1.09 8.54 8.95
N GLU A 60 0.50 8.95 10.08
CA GLU A 60 -0.26 8.06 10.94
C GLU A 60 -1.68 7.98 10.40
N VAL A 61 -2.21 6.77 10.32
CA VAL A 61 -3.54 6.52 9.75
C VAL A 61 -4.39 5.69 10.69
N GLU A 62 -5.70 5.81 10.53
CA GLU A 62 -6.67 4.93 11.16
C GLU A 62 -7.16 3.95 10.11
N LEU A 63 -6.98 2.66 10.35
CA LEU A 63 -7.52 1.63 9.47
C LEU A 63 -9.04 1.59 9.63
N THR A 64 -9.74 1.62 8.51
CA THR A 64 -11.22 1.68 8.51
C THR A 64 -11.86 0.41 7.99
N GLY A 65 -11.10 -0.44 7.31
CA GLY A 65 -11.64 -1.69 6.78
C GLY A 65 -10.60 -2.45 5.98
N VAL A 66 -11.04 -3.53 5.36
CA VAL A 66 -10.23 -4.36 4.48
C VAL A 66 -10.75 -4.18 3.06
N THR A 67 -9.89 -3.73 2.16
CA THR A 67 -10.25 -3.56 0.75
C THR A 67 -10.30 -4.92 0.05
N GLY A 68 -9.35 -5.79 0.34
CA GLY A 68 -9.32 -7.11 -0.24
C GLY A 68 -8.03 -7.85 0.02
N ILE A 69 -8.01 -9.10 -0.42
CA ILE A 69 -6.83 -9.97 -0.39
C ILE A 69 -6.49 -10.30 -1.84
N TYR A 70 -5.25 -10.05 -2.23
CA TYR A 70 -4.80 -10.19 -3.61
C TYR A 70 -3.66 -11.18 -3.71
N LEU A 71 -3.67 -11.98 -4.76
CA LEU A 71 -2.51 -12.78 -5.15
C LEU A 71 -1.93 -12.19 -6.43
N TYR A 72 -0.65 -11.92 -6.39
CA TYR A 72 0.05 -11.33 -7.52
C TYR A 72 1.43 -11.98 -7.66
N THR A 73 1.70 -12.53 -8.86
CA THR A 73 3.03 -13.07 -9.15
C THR A 73 3.77 -12.05 -10.00
N ALA A 74 4.84 -11.50 -9.46
CA ALA A 74 5.60 -10.47 -10.13
C ALA A 74 6.40 -11.06 -11.30
N PRO A 75 6.21 -10.54 -12.53
CA PRO A 75 6.99 -11.05 -13.68
C PRO A 75 8.50 -10.88 -13.51
N SER A 76 8.92 -9.86 -12.77
CA SER A 76 10.33 -9.53 -12.63
C SER A 76 11.14 -10.55 -11.82
N ASN A 77 10.52 -11.21 -10.83
CA ASN A 77 11.23 -12.13 -9.95
C ASN A 77 10.53 -13.48 -9.73
N GLY A 78 9.31 -13.66 -10.27
CA GLY A 78 8.55 -14.89 -10.12
C GLY A 78 7.99 -15.14 -8.73
N VAL A 79 8.11 -14.18 -7.82
CA VAL A 79 7.59 -14.30 -6.46
C VAL A 79 6.10 -14.03 -6.45
N THR A 80 5.35 -14.90 -5.75
CA THR A 80 3.93 -14.67 -5.52
C THR A 80 3.76 -13.91 -4.21
N TYR A 81 3.09 -12.78 -4.28
CA TYR A 81 2.77 -11.95 -3.12
C TYR A 81 1.30 -12.13 -2.78
N GLN A 82 1.02 -12.39 -1.51
CA GLN A 82 -0.34 -12.29 -0.98
C GLN A 82 -0.44 -10.95 -0.28
N ARG A 83 -1.14 -10.02 -0.92
CA ARG A 83 -1.32 -8.67 -0.37
C ARG A 83 -2.63 -8.61 0.38
N VAL A 84 -2.57 -8.22 1.66
CA VAL A 84 -3.76 -7.84 2.41
C VAL A 84 -3.84 -6.32 2.37
N CYS A 85 -4.85 -5.80 1.68
CA CYS A 85 -5.00 -4.36 1.47
C CYS A 85 -6.08 -3.81 2.38
N PHE A 86 -5.73 -2.78 3.13
CA PHE A 86 -6.64 -2.09 4.05
C PHE A 86 -7.08 -0.77 3.46
N SER A 87 -8.26 -0.30 3.85
CA SER A 87 -8.64 1.08 3.68
C SER A 87 -8.32 1.83 4.97
N ALA A 88 -7.98 3.11 4.84
CA ALA A 88 -7.58 3.91 5.98
C ALA A 88 -7.89 5.38 5.73
N ARG A 89 -7.91 6.17 6.80
CA ARG A 89 -8.02 7.62 6.70
C ARG A 89 -6.83 8.26 7.41
N PRO A 90 -6.37 9.42 6.92
CA PRO A 90 -5.24 10.08 7.56
C PRO A 90 -5.63 10.61 8.93
N LEU A 91 -4.72 10.46 9.91
CA LEU A 91 -4.88 11.03 11.24
C LEU A 91 -3.96 12.22 11.43
N ARG A 92 -2.66 12.03 11.19
CA ARG A 92 -1.66 13.04 11.47
C ARG A 92 -0.44 12.86 10.59
N HIS A 93 0.03 13.97 10.01
CA HIS A 93 1.27 13.98 9.26
C HIS A 93 2.42 14.32 10.21
N LEU A 94 3.49 13.52 10.13
CA LEU A 94 4.72 13.72 10.88
C LEU A 94 5.84 14.04 9.89
N PRO A 95 5.99 15.32 9.47
CA PRO A 95 6.90 15.67 8.37
C PRO A 95 8.36 15.39 8.69
N GLU A 96 8.71 15.29 9.98
CA GLU A 96 10.10 15.04 10.39
C GLU A 96 10.39 13.56 10.63
N HIS A 97 9.38 12.70 10.48
CA HIS A 97 9.60 11.25 10.62
C HIS A 97 10.51 10.78 9.48
N PRO A 98 11.60 10.08 9.79
CA PRO A 98 12.50 9.58 8.74
C PRO A 98 11.78 8.53 7.91
N LEU A 99 11.95 8.62 6.58
CA LEU A 99 11.38 7.64 5.66
C LEU A 99 12.42 6.56 5.39
N ASP A 100 11.93 5.37 5.00
CA ASP A 100 12.81 4.26 4.68
C ASP A 100 13.73 4.58 3.51
N GLU A 101 14.88 3.91 3.48
CA GLU A 101 15.83 4.05 2.39
C GLU A 101 15.16 3.70 1.05
N GLY A 102 15.42 4.52 0.03
CA GLY A 102 14.83 4.34 -1.30
C GLY A 102 13.49 5.01 -1.49
N ILE A 103 12.87 5.48 -0.41
CA ILE A 103 11.60 6.21 -0.50
C ILE A 103 11.87 7.66 -0.85
N ILE A 104 11.25 8.13 -1.94
CA ILE A 104 11.33 9.55 -2.33
C ILE A 104 10.38 10.35 -1.44
N GLY A 105 9.16 9.85 -1.25
CA GLY A 105 8.21 10.49 -0.34
C GLY A 105 6.75 10.22 -0.70
N PRO A 106 5.83 10.78 0.12
CA PRO A 106 4.40 10.65 -0.12
C PRO A 106 3.93 11.54 -1.28
N LYS A 107 2.87 11.11 -1.93
CA LYS A 107 2.27 11.86 -3.02
C LYS A 107 0.76 11.67 -3.00
N TRP A 108 0.03 12.76 -2.87
CA TRP A 108 -1.42 12.76 -2.93
C TRP A 108 -1.87 12.94 -4.38
N MET A 109 -2.68 12.04 -4.90
CA MET A 109 -3.10 12.06 -6.29
C MET A 109 -4.56 11.68 -6.42
N THR A 110 -5.24 12.33 -7.38
CA THR A 110 -6.56 11.88 -7.80
C THR A 110 -6.41 10.62 -8.65
N ARG A 111 -7.54 9.91 -8.88
CA ARG A 111 -7.53 8.75 -9.76
C ARG A 111 -7.05 9.12 -11.17
N GLU A 112 -7.49 10.26 -11.69
CA GLU A 112 -7.10 10.73 -13.02
C GLU A 112 -5.58 10.98 -13.10
N GLU A 113 -5.03 11.56 -12.05
CA GLU A 113 -3.58 11.79 -11.98
C GLU A 113 -2.81 10.47 -11.93
N LEU A 114 -3.32 9.49 -11.17
CA LEU A 114 -2.69 8.17 -11.14
C LEU A 114 -2.70 7.53 -12.53
N ILE A 115 -3.83 7.56 -13.22
CA ILE A 115 -3.95 6.98 -14.57
C ILE A 115 -2.99 7.66 -15.53
N ALA A 116 -2.85 8.99 -15.44
CA ALA A 116 -1.92 9.75 -16.29
C ALA A 116 -0.46 9.35 -16.05
N ASN A 117 -0.16 8.70 -14.94
CA ASN A 117 1.19 8.26 -14.57
C ASN A 117 1.34 6.74 -14.64
N GLU A 118 0.57 6.07 -15.47
CA GLU A 118 0.56 4.60 -15.55
C GLU A 118 1.96 4.00 -15.74
N ALA A 119 2.79 4.63 -16.53
CA ALA A 119 4.15 4.15 -16.79
C ALA A 119 5.01 4.08 -15.51
N SER A 120 4.61 4.78 -14.46
CA SER A 120 5.34 4.82 -13.18
C SER A 120 4.77 3.89 -12.12
N TRP A 121 3.73 3.13 -12.40
CA TRP A 121 3.15 2.22 -11.39
C TRP A 121 4.12 1.09 -11.07
N ARG A 122 4.21 0.76 -9.79
CA ARG A 122 4.98 -0.39 -9.31
C ARG A 122 4.44 -1.69 -9.89
N SER A 123 3.11 -1.81 -9.96
CA SER A 123 2.40 -2.94 -10.55
C SER A 123 0.96 -2.54 -10.88
N GLU A 124 0.24 -3.42 -11.55
CA GLU A 124 -1.19 -3.24 -11.83
C GLU A 124 -2.06 -3.18 -10.58
N LEU A 125 -1.58 -3.70 -9.45
CA LEU A 125 -2.30 -3.65 -8.18
C LEU A 125 -2.55 -2.23 -7.71
N VAL A 126 -1.73 -1.27 -8.13
CA VAL A 126 -1.87 0.12 -7.71
C VAL A 126 -3.26 0.67 -8.07
N LEU A 127 -3.67 0.50 -9.31
CA LEU A 127 -5.01 0.94 -9.73
C LEU A 127 -6.09 0.00 -9.24
N ARG A 128 -5.83 -1.31 -9.27
CA ARG A 128 -6.82 -2.31 -8.88
C ARG A 128 -7.27 -2.13 -7.45
N CYS A 129 -6.35 -1.93 -6.52
CA CYS A 129 -6.72 -1.73 -5.11
C CYS A 129 -7.56 -0.46 -4.93
N MET A 130 -7.20 0.63 -5.61
CA MET A 130 -7.99 1.86 -5.58
C MET A 130 -9.40 1.62 -6.13
N ASP A 131 -9.50 0.96 -7.28
CA ASP A 131 -10.79 0.75 -7.94
C ASP A 131 -11.69 -0.21 -7.15
N ASP A 132 -11.13 -1.24 -6.54
CA ASP A 132 -11.91 -2.12 -5.68
C ASP A 132 -12.43 -1.36 -4.46
N TYR A 133 -11.61 -0.51 -3.86
CA TYR A 133 -12.05 0.36 -2.76
C TYR A 133 -13.20 1.27 -3.20
N LEU A 134 -13.09 1.88 -4.38
CA LEU A 134 -14.10 2.80 -4.89
C LEU A 134 -15.41 2.10 -5.27
N SER A 135 -15.35 0.86 -5.76
CA SER A 135 -16.53 0.14 -6.24
C SER A 135 -17.25 -0.64 -5.16
N THR A 136 -16.53 -1.37 -4.31
CA THR A 136 -17.15 -2.23 -3.29
C THR A 136 -17.02 -1.68 -1.87
N GLY A 137 -16.21 -0.64 -1.69
CA GLY A 137 -15.93 -0.11 -0.35
C GLY A 137 -15.02 -1.04 0.43
N SER A 138 -15.27 -1.16 1.72
CA SER A 138 -14.41 -1.91 2.63
C SER A 138 -15.21 -2.96 3.39
N PHE A 139 -14.57 -4.10 3.63
CA PHE A 139 -15.09 -5.12 4.52
C PHE A 139 -14.67 -4.81 5.96
N PRO A 140 -15.42 -5.30 6.98
CA PRO A 140 -15.06 -5.03 8.37
C PRO A 140 -13.66 -5.51 8.73
N LEU A 141 -12.96 -4.73 9.56
CA LEU A 141 -11.62 -5.11 10.05
C LEU A 141 -11.65 -6.44 10.80
N GLU A 142 -12.80 -6.80 11.36
CA GLU A 142 -12.97 -8.02 12.13
C GLU A 142 -12.79 -9.28 11.30
N VAL A 143 -12.75 -9.20 9.97
CA VAL A 143 -12.41 -10.36 9.15
C VAL A 143 -10.94 -10.77 9.35
N ILE A 144 -10.11 -9.85 9.85
CA ILE A 144 -8.73 -10.16 10.21
C ILE A 144 -8.73 -10.65 11.65
N ARG A 145 -8.34 -11.88 11.85
CA ARG A 145 -8.27 -12.50 13.18
C ARG A 145 -6.82 -12.72 13.55
N LEU A 146 -6.55 -12.62 14.83
CA LEU A 146 -5.21 -12.86 15.36
C LEU A 146 -5.08 -14.24 15.95
#